data_8417b1001fcefbd8f2912b5621508731
#
_entry.id   8417b1001fcefbd8f2912b5621508731
#
_cell.length_a   1.000
_cell.length_b   1.000
_cell.length_c   1.000
_cell.angle_alpha   90.00
_cell.angle_beta   90.00
_cell.angle_gamma   90.00
#
_symmetry.space_group_name_H-M   'P 1'
#
loop_
_entity.id
_entity.type
_entity.pdbx_description
1 polymer ?
#
loop_
_entity_poly.entity_id
_entity_poly.type
_entity_poly.pdbx_seq_one_letter_code
_entity_poly.pdbx_strand_id
1 'polypeptide(L)'
;MYFIVSYSYLIIPLCFLLLKGKLKDKVPTVLALYGILFCCWLIYYKTSPKDIRKYLQVFYTFLEYSFFTYIFWLLIRNKAIKIFILFASFLFIAFQIFFVTSTTFKRLDSIPIGIETILLFVYIFYFFYEFSKQTKDVFIYNHFSFWIAVGIMIYLGGSFFFYILINSLNQDEVDKFGNMTYVAEIIKNLLFAFSIYMYKKYPVNHNSNHPKKIPNLDMI
;
A
#
# COMPACT_ATOMS: atom_id res chain seq x y z
N MET A 1 11.62 15.97 -8.95
CA MET A 1 11.03 14.70 -8.49
C MET A 1 9.59 14.83 -7.99
N TYR A 2 9.24 15.74 -7.09
CA TYR A 2 7.91 15.86 -6.49
C TYR A 2 6.73 15.81 -7.48
N PHE A 3 6.76 16.60 -8.57
CA PHE A 3 5.68 16.55 -9.59
C PHE A 3 5.55 15.20 -10.28
N ILE A 4 6.68 14.54 -10.54
CA ILE A 4 6.68 13.20 -11.16
C ILE A 4 5.96 12.20 -10.24
N VAL A 5 6.23 12.27 -8.94
CA VAL A 5 5.55 11.45 -7.93
C VAL A 5 4.05 11.75 -7.93
N SER A 6 3.67 13.03 -7.84
CA SER A 6 2.25 13.40 -7.81
C SER A 6 1.48 12.88 -9.03
N TYR A 7 2.06 12.99 -10.23
CA TYR A 7 1.43 12.47 -11.44
C TYR A 7 1.49 10.95 -11.56
N SER A 8 2.47 10.27 -10.94
CA SER A 8 2.54 8.81 -10.96
C SER A 8 1.31 8.16 -10.30
N TYR A 9 0.68 8.81 -9.34
CA TYR A 9 -0.57 8.35 -8.75
C TYR A 9 -1.73 8.26 -9.74
N LEU A 10 -1.76 9.12 -10.77
CA LEU A 10 -2.82 9.11 -11.79
C LEU A 10 -2.74 7.89 -12.72
N ILE A 11 -1.60 7.20 -12.80
CA ILE A 11 -1.46 5.99 -13.59
C ILE A 11 -2.43 4.91 -13.10
N ILE A 12 -2.69 4.84 -11.79
CA ILE A 12 -3.56 3.84 -11.16
C ILE A 12 -5.02 4.01 -11.62
N PRO A 13 -5.68 5.18 -11.43
CA PRO A 13 -7.05 5.37 -11.90
C PRO A 13 -7.18 5.35 -13.43
N LEU A 14 -6.16 5.77 -14.18
CA LEU A 14 -6.15 5.64 -15.64
C LEU A 14 -6.19 4.17 -16.07
N CYS A 15 -5.34 3.31 -15.49
CA CYS A 15 -5.39 1.88 -15.73
C CYS A 15 -6.76 1.29 -15.34
N PHE A 16 -7.33 1.73 -14.22
CA PHE A 16 -8.66 1.29 -13.80
C PHE A 16 -9.74 1.67 -14.81
N LEU A 17 -9.75 2.90 -15.31
CA LEU A 17 -10.74 3.37 -16.29
C LEU A 17 -10.63 2.62 -17.63
N LEU A 18 -9.40 2.40 -18.13
CA LEU A 18 -9.17 1.64 -19.37
C LEU A 18 -9.61 0.17 -19.27
N LEU A 19 -9.65 -0.37 -18.04
CA LEU A 19 -9.99 -1.76 -17.78
C LEU A 19 -11.39 -1.95 -17.19
N LYS A 20 -12.13 -0.84 -16.97
CA LYS A 20 -13.49 -0.81 -16.41
C LYS A 20 -14.44 -1.71 -17.20
N GLY A 21 -15.28 -2.46 -16.51
CA GLY A 21 -16.24 -3.41 -17.09
C GLY A 21 -15.87 -4.89 -16.88
N LYS A 22 -14.61 -5.19 -16.53
CA LYS A 22 -14.17 -6.56 -16.18
C LYS A 22 -13.75 -6.69 -14.70
N LEU A 23 -13.83 -5.60 -13.94
CA LEU A 23 -13.39 -5.53 -12.55
C LEU A 23 -14.59 -5.74 -11.62
N LYS A 24 -14.69 -6.93 -11.01
CA LYS A 24 -15.78 -7.29 -10.09
C LYS A 24 -15.42 -7.10 -8.61
N ASP A 25 -14.13 -7.10 -8.28
CA ASP A 25 -13.67 -6.99 -6.90
C ASP A 25 -13.53 -5.54 -6.42
N LYS A 26 -13.60 -5.38 -5.09
CA LYS A 26 -13.45 -4.07 -4.43
C LYS A 26 -12.02 -3.53 -4.49
N VAL A 27 -11.01 -4.41 -4.55
CA VAL A 27 -9.59 -4.01 -4.45
C VAL A 27 -9.14 -3.07 -5.57
N PRO A 28 -9.43 -3.33 -6.87
CA PRO A 28 -9.10 -2.37 -7.94
C PRO A 28 -9.76 -1.00 -7.77
N THR A 29 -11.00 -0.96 -7.25
CA THR A 29 -11.70 0.29 -6.97
C THR A 29 -11.03 1.07 -5.83
N VAL A 30 -10.61 0.38 -4.77
CA VAL A 30 -9.87 0.99 -3.65
C VAL A 30 -8.53 1.55 -4.12
N LEU A 31 -7.80 0.84 -4.98
CA LEU A 31 -6.56 1.33 -5.57
C LEU A 31 -6.78 2.58 -6.44
N ALA A 32 -7.84 2.62 -7.23
CA ALA A 32 -8.17 3.80 -8.03
C ALA A 32 -8.50 5.02 -7.15
N LEU A 33 -9.30 4.82 -6.08
CA LEU A 33 -9.57 5.86 -5.08
C LEU A 33 -8.29 6.34 -4.40
N TYR A 34 -7.41 5.42 -4.00
CA TYR A 34 -6.10 5.73 -3.45
C TYR A 34 -5.33 6.65 -4.40
N GLY A 35 -5.22 6.30 -5.68
CA GLY A 35 -4.49 7.10 -6.67
C GLY A 35 -5.04 8.52 -6.82
N ILE A 36 -6.38 8.69 -6.88
CA ILE A 36 -7.02 10.01 -6.98
C ILE A 36 -6.78 10.83 -5.71
N LEU A 37 -7.05 10.25 -4.53
CA LEU A 37 -6.94 10.96 -3.26
C LEU A 37 -5.51 11.43 -2.99
N PHE A 38 -4.51 10.55 -3.20
CA PHE A 38 -3.12 10.90 -2.93
C PHE A 38 -2.54 11.88 -3.97
N CYS A 39 -2.97 11.83 -5.22
CA CYS A 39 -2.65 12.86 -6.20
C CYS A 39 -3.18 14.25 -5.76
N CYS A 40 -4.46 14.33 -5.41
CA CYS A 40 -5.08 15.58 -4.93
C CYS A 40 -4.41 16.06 -3.63
N TRP A 41 -4.10 15.11 -2.71
CA TRP A 41 -3.44 15.41 -1.45
C TRP A 41 -2.06 16.04 -1.65
N LEU A 42 -1.21 15.48 -2.50
CA LEU A 42 0.12 16.01 -2.77
C LEU A 42 0.07 17.41 -3.39
N ILE A 43 -0.88 17.66 -4.31
CA ILE A 43 -1.09 18.99 -4.90
C ILE A 43 -1.50 19.97 -3.80
N TYR A 44 -2.47 19.60 -2.95
CA TYR A 44 -2.94 20.43 -1.85
C TYR A 44 -1.83 20.71 -0.83
N TYR A 45 -1.05 19.69 -0.44
CA TYR A 45 0.08 19.83 0.47
C TYR A 45 1.09 20.87 -0.02
N LYS A 46 1.39 20.89 -1.32
CA LYS A 46 2.36 21.83 -1.88
C LYS A 46 1.86 23.28 -1.86
N THR A 47 0.58 23.49 -2.07
CA THR A 47 -0.04 24.83 -2.09
C THR A 47 -0.33 25.38 -0.69
N SER A 48 -0.34 24.51 0.32
CA SER A 48 -0.69 24.88 1.70
C SER A 48 0.42 25.69 2.39
N PRO A 49 0.06 26.58 3.35
CA PRO A 49 1.00 27.31 4.21
C PRO A 49 1.88 26.34 5.04
N LYS A 50 3.11 26.79 5.36
CA LYS A 50 4.08 25.95 6.10
C LYS A 50 3.56 25.46 7.45
N ASP A 51 2.80 26.27 8.16
CA ASP A 51 2.28 25.93 9.49
C ASP A 51 1.26 24.77 9.45
N ILE A 52 0.49 24.69 8.37
CA ILE A 52 -0.52 23.64 8.18
C ILE A 52 0.13 22.33 7.67
N ARG A 53 1.25 22.41 6.94
CA ARG A 53 1.88 21.23 6.33
C ARG A 53 2.24 20.14 7.34
N LYS A 54 2.58 20.51 8.56
CA LYS A 54 2.88 19.58 9.64
C LYS A 54 1.67 18.69 9.98
N TYR A 55 0.51 19.30 10.12
CA TYR A 55 -0.74 18.55 10.39
C TYR A 55 -1.20 17.74 9.16
N LEU A 56 -0.97 18.27 7.98
CA LEU A 56 -1.24 17.53 6.75
C LEU A 56 -0.37 16.28 6.64
N GLN A 57 0.89 16.33 7.07
CA GLN A 57 1.75 15.14 7.09
C GLN A 57 1.25 14.05 8.03
N VAL A 58 0.85 14.42 9.25
CA VAL A 58 0.25 13.49 10.21
C VAL A 58 -1.00 12.83 9.63
N PHE A 59 -1.84 13.64 8.97
CA PHE A 59 -3.04 13.10 8.33
C PHE A 59 -2.72 12.23 7.11
N TYR A 60 -1.62 12.51 6.39
CA TYR A 60 -1.12 11.64 5.33
C TYR A 60 -0.78 10.25 5.86
N THR A 61 0.01 10.16 6.94
CA THR A 61 0.35 8.91 7.62
C THR A 61 -0.91 8.12 8.00
N PHE A 62 -1.90 8.80 8.60
CA PHE A 62 -3.18 8.19 8.95
C PHE A 62 -3.94 7.64 7.74
N LEU A 63 -4.04 8.42 6.66
CA LEU A 63 -4.72 7.99 5.43
C LEU A 63 -3.99 6.81 4.78
N GLU A 64 -2.67 6.88 4.66
CA GLU A 64 -1.86 5.84 4.03
C GLU A 64 -1.98 4.52 4.76
N TYR A 65 -1.82 4.53 6.09
CA TYR A 65 -2.06 3.37 6.95
C TYR A 65 -3.46 2.79 6.74
N SER A 66 -4.48 3.64 6.77
CA SER A 66 -5.87 3.20 6.63
C SER A 66 -6.13 2.51 5.30
N PHE A 67 -5.60 3.05 4.19
CA PHE A 67 -5.74 2.45 2.86
C PHE A 67 -5.01 1.11 2.75
N PHE A 68 -3.75 1.02 3.18
CA PHE A 68 -2.98 -0.22 3.09
C PHE A 68 -3.56 -1.30 4.01
N THR A 69 -3.94 -0.94 5.22
CA THR A 69 -4.60 -1.85 6.15
C THR A 69 -5.91 -2.38 5.59
N TYR A 70 -6.73 -1.51 4.99
CA TYR A 70 -7.98 -1.92 4.36
C TYR A 70 -7.76 -2.86 3.17
N ILE A 71 -6.72 -2.63 2.36
CA ILE A 71 -6.33 -3.53 1.28
C ILE A 71 -5.98 -4.91 1.84
N PHE A 72 -5.12 -5.00 2.87
CA PHE A 72 -4.78 -6.28 3.48
C PHE A 72 -5.98 -6.94 4.16
N TRP A 73 -6.87 -6.18 4.79
CA TRP A 73 -8.12 -6.71 5.33
C TRP A 73 -9.02 -7.34 4.25
N LEU A 74 -9.03 -6.80 3.03
CA LEU A 74 -9.73 -7.40 1.89
C LEU A 74 -9.02 -8.66 1.36
N LEU A 75 -7.68 -8.66 1.32
CA LEU A 75 -6.88 -9.74 0.73
C LEU A 75 -6.73 -10.96 1.63
N ILE A 76 -6.58 -10.77 2.94
CA ILE A 76 -6.45 -11.84 3.94
C ILE A 76 -7.81 -12.51 4.13
N ARG A 77 -7.84 -13.83 4.20
CA ARG A 77 -9.07 -14.61 4.37
C ARG A 77 -9.34 -15.01 5.82
N ASN A 78 -8.28 -15.21 6.61
CA ASN A 78 -8.39 -15.67 8.00
C ASN A 78 -9.12 -14.63 8.87
N LYS A 79 -10.26 -15.05 9.45
CA LYS A 79 -11.10 -14.18 10.29
C LYS A 79 -10.39 -13.71 11.57
N ALA A 80 -9.58 -14.57 12.21
CA ALA A 80 -8.86 -14.19 13.43
C ALA A 80 -7.85 -13.08 13.16
N ILE A 81 -7.15 -13.14 12.01
CA ILE A 81 -6.20 -12.10 11.61
C ILE A 81 -6.92 -10.80 11.22
N LYS A 82 -8.10 -10.87 10.60
CA LYS A 82 -8.90 -9.67 10.35
C LYS A 82 -9.29 -8.95 11.63
N ILE A 83 -9.65 -9.69 12.69
CA ILE A 83 -9.93 -9.12 14.01
C ILE A 83 -8.67 -8.51 14.61
N PHE A 84 -7.52 -9.21 14.50
CA PHE A 84 -6.23 -8.66 14.94
C PHE A 84 -5.88 -7.36 14.21
N ILE A 85 -6.05 -7.29 12.89
CA ILE A 85 -5.83 -6.07 12.10
C ILE A 85 -6.69 -4.92 12.61
N LEU A 86 -7.99 -5.15 12.86
CA LEU A 86 -8.89 -4.13 13.38
C LEU A 86 -8.47 -3.63 14.78
N PHE A 87 -8.11 -4.55 15.67
CA PHE A 87 -7.66 -4.21 17.01
C PHE A 87 -6.33 -3.44 16.99
N ALA A 88 -5.34 -3.90 16.22
CA ALA A 88 -4.07 -3.22 16.06
C ALA A 88 -4.24 -1.83 15.42
N SER A 89 -5.15 -1.70 14.46
CA SER A 89 -5.47 -0.40 13.85
C SER A 89 -6.09 0.58 14.83
N PHE A 90 -7.00 0.10 15.68
CA PHE A 90 -7.59 0.93 16.73
C PHE A 90 -6.51 1.45 17.71
N LEU A 91 -5.62 0.56 18.16
CA LEU A 91 -4.50 0.94 19.03
C LEU A 91 -3.54 1.94 18.35
N PHE A 92 -3.23 1.71 17.08
CA PHE A 92 -2.36 2.61 16.31
C PHE A 92 -2.96 4.01 16.16
N ILE A 93 -4.25 4.11 15.84
CA ILE A 93 -4.95 5.40 15.71
C ILE A 93 -4.97 6.14 17.07
N ALA A 94 -5.29 5.43 18.16
CA ALA A 94 -5.27 6.01 19.50
C ALA A 94 -3.86 6.50 19.87
N PHE A 95 -2.83 5.70 19.57
CA PHE A 95 -1.43 6.08 19.76
C PHE A 95 -1.05 7.31 18.92
N GLN A 96 -1.44 7.38 17.66
CA GLN A 96 -1.12 8.50 16.78
C GLN A 96 -1.75 9.80 17.29
N ILE A 97 -3.01 9.76 17.72
CA ILE A 97 -3.70 10.93 18.32
C ILE A 97 -2.96 11.37 19.59
N PHE A 98 -2.65 10.43 20.49
CA PHE A 98 -1.90 10.72 21.71
C PHE A 98 -0.54 11.32 21.40
N PHE A 99 0.21 10.77 20.47
CA PHE A 99 1.54 11.26 20.09
C PHE A 99 1.49 12.69 19.55
N VAL A 100 0.55 13.00 18.68
CA VAL A 100 0.40 14.32 18.06
C VAL A 100 0.01 15.39 19.10
N THR A 101 -0.81 15.02 20.09
CA THR A 101 -1.24 15.95 21.15
C THR A 101 -0.20 16.16 22.24
N SER A 102 0.65 15.14 22.51
CA SER A 102 1.61 15.15 23.63
C SER A 102 3.03 15.50 23.24
N THR A 103 3.38 15.45 21.94
CA THR A 103 4.77 15.56 21.50
C THR A 103 4.94 16.68 20.46
N THR A 104 6.03 17.43 20.58
CA THR A 104 6.49 18.35 19.53
C THR A 104 7.56 17.69 18.69
N PHE A 105 7.35 17.55 17.40
CA PHE A 105 8.33 17.01 16.44
C PHE A 105 8.82 18.10 15.49
N LYS A 106 10.08 17.98 15.05
CA LYS A 106 10.73 19.02 14.23
C LYS A 106 10.25 19.03 12.78
N ARG A 107 10.22 17.86 12.14
CA ARG A 107 9.91 17.74 10.71
C ARG A 107 8.76 16.76 10.44
N LEU A 108 8.85 15.53 10.97
CA LEU A 108 7.89 14.46 10.76
C LEU A 108 7.57 13.73 12.07
N ASP A 109 6.43 13.08 12.08
CA ASP A 109 5.97 12.14 13.11
C ASP A 109 6.65 10.76 12.96
N SER A 110 7.99 10.74 13.02
CA SER A 110 8.84 9.56 12.73
C SER A 110 8.46 8.32 13.53
N ILE A 111 8.05 8.45 14.80
CA ILE A 111 7.70 7.31 15.65
C ILE A 111 6.40 6.65 15.18
N PRO A 112 5.28 7.36 14.94
CA PRO A 112 4.09 6.79 14.32
C PRO A 112 4.37 6.13 12.98
N ILE A 113 5.16 6.76 12.09
CA ILE A 113 5.54 6.17 10.78
C ILE A 113 6.31 4.86 10.97
N GLY A 114 7.21 4.79 11.96
CA GLY A 114 7.94 3.57 12.28
C GLY A 114 7.01 2.43 12.71
N ILE A 115 6.06 2.71 13.60
CA ILE A 115 5.07 1.73 14.06
C ILE A 115 4.16 1.28 12.92
N GLU A 116 3.65 2.23 12.12
CA GLU A 116 2.88 1.94 10.90
C GLU A 116 3.61 0.96 10.00
N THR A 117 4.88 1.25 9.69
CA THR A 117 5.68 0.41 8.80
C THR A 117 5.84 -1.01 9.34
N ILE A 118 6.09 -1.17 10.64
CA ILE A 118 6.23 -2.49 11.27
C ILE A 118 4.89 -3.26 11.20
N LEU A 119 3.77 -2.61 11.51
CA LEU A 119 2.46 -3.24 11.44
C LEU A 119 2.13 -3.71 10.01
N LEU A 120 2.39 -2.86 9.02
CA LEU A 120 2.15 -3.21 7.62
C LEU A 120 3.06 -4.34 7.15
N PHE A 121 4.34 -4.40 7.58
CA PHE A 121 5.20 -5.56 7.29
C PHE A 121 4.66 -6.85 7.89
N VAL A 122 4.13 -6.82 9.11
CA VAL A 122 3.48 -7.99 9.72
C VAL A 122 2.29 -8.45 8.85
N TYR A 123 1.46 -7.52 8.35
CA TYR A 123 0.34 -7.86 7.48
C TYR A 123 0.80 -8.43 6.13
N ILE A 124 1.86 -7.87 5.53
CA ILE A 124 2.46 -8.36 4.28
C ILE A 124 3.00 -9.78 4.45
N PHE A 125 3.79 -10.04 5.49
CA PHE A 125 4.37 -11.37 5.73
C PHE A 125 3.29 -12.39 6.02
N TYR A 126 2.26 -12.02 6.80
CA TYR A 126 1.14 -12.91 7.02
C TYR A 126 0.36 -13.19 5.72
N PHE A 127 0.12 -12.17 4.91
CA PHE A 127 -0.51 -12.34 3.60
C PHE A 127 0.28 -13.33 2.73
N PHE A 128 1.59 -13.19 2.61
CA PHE A 128 2.40 -14.14 1.84
C PHE A 128 2.38 -15.55 2.41
N TYR A 129 2.40 -15.69 3.73
CA TYR A 129 2.26 -16.99 4.40
C TYR A 129 0.91 -17.66 4.09
N GLU A 130 -0.19 -16.93 4.23
CA GLU A 130 -1.52 -17.45 3.90
C GLU A 130 -1.64 -17.78 2.42
N PHE A 131 -1.12 -16.92 1.57
CA PHE A 131 -1.14 -17.08 0.12
C PHE A 131 -0.35 -18.31 -0.33
N SER A 132 0.85 -18.54 0.21
CA SER A 132 1.68 -19.73 -0.08
C SER A 132 1.00 -21.04 0.31
N LYS A 133 0.19 -21.05 1.36
CA LYS A 133 -0.57 -22.25 1.75
C LYS A 133 -1.73 -22.59 0.82
N GLN A 134 -2.28 -21.61 0.13
CA GLN A 134 -3.48 -21.77 -0.69
C GLN A 134 -3.16 -22.10 -2.15
N THR A 135 -2.02 -21.71 -2.66
CA THR A 135 -1.64 -21.83 -4.07
C THR A 135 -0.71 -23.01 -4.31
N LYS A 136 -1.25 -24.26 -4.31
CA LYS A 136 -0.44 -25.44 -4.61
C LYS A 136 -0.01 -25.55 -6.08
N ASP A 137 -0.76 -24.94 -7.02
CA ASP A 137 -0.61 -25.16 -8.46
C ASP A 137 -0.54 -23.88 -9.32
N VAL A 138 -0.46 -22.68 -8.73
CA VAL A 138 -0.46 -21.42 -9.47
C VAL A 138 0.78 -20.60 -9.13
N PHE A 139 1.45 -20.13 -10.16
CA PHE A 139 2.56 -19.20 -9.98
C PHE A 139 2.10 -17.94 -9.24
N ILE A 140 2.69 -17.69 -8.08
CA ILE A 140 2.35 -16.61 -7.15
C ILE A 140 2.28 -15.24 -7.86
N TYR A 141 3.19 -15.00 -8.80
CA TYR A 141 3.27 -13.75 -9.58
C TYR A 141 2.15 -13.55 -10.60
N ASN A 142 1.33 -14.57 -10.88
CA ASN A 142 0.15 -14.42 -11.74
C ASN A 142 -1.05 -13.83 -11.00
N HIS A 143 -0.96 -13.71 -9.68
CA HIS A 143 -2.04 -13.16 -8.88
C HIS A 143 -1.83 -11.66 -8.64
N PHE A 144 -2.86 -10.86 -8.91
CA PHE A 144 -2.79 -9.39 -8.80
C PHE A 144 -2.38 -8.90 -7.40
N SER A 145 -2.84 -9.58 -6.33
CA SER A 145 -2.56 -9.22 -4.94
C SER A 145 -1.08 -9.34 -4.58
N PHE A 146 -0.32 -10.23 -5.25
CA PHE A 146 1.12 -10.32 -5.09
C PHE A 146 1.80 -8.98 -5.42
N TRP A 147 1.44 -8.36 -6.55
CA TRP A 147 2.05 -7.10 -6.99
C TRP A 147 1.69 -5.92 -6.11
N ILE A 148 0.50 -5.94 -5.49
CA ILE A 148 0.12 -4.94 -4.48
C ILE A 148 1.03 -5.08 -3.25
N ALA A 149 1.15 -6.29 -2.70
CA ALA A 149 1.96 -6.54 -1.52
C ALA A 149 3.45 -6.21 -1.75
N VAL A 150 4.00 -6.61 -2.91
CA VAL A 150 5.39 -6.26 -3.30
C VAL A 150 5.55 -4.75 -3.46
N GLY A 151 4.59 -4.05 -4.07
CA GLY A 151 4.63 -2.60 -4.23
C GLY A 151 4.69 -1.87 -2.88
N ILE A 152 3.83 -2.26 -1.92
CA ILE A 152 3.83 -1.70 -0.57
C ILE A 152 5.15 -2.04 0.15
N MET A 153 5.62 -3.28 0.02
CA MET A 153 6.88 -3.73 0.66
C MET A 153 8.10 -2.93 0.16
N ILE A 154 8.22 -2.71 -1.14
CA ILE A 154 9.33 -1.92 -1.73
C ILE A 154 9.25 -0.46 -1.26
N TYR A 155 8.05 0.12 -1.25
CA TYR A 155 7.84 1.48 -0.79
C TYR A 155 8.20 1.66 0.68
N LEU A 156 7.66 0.81 1.55
CA LEU A 156 7.94 0.88 2.99
C LEU A 156 9.41 0.61 3.28
N GLY A 157 10.01 -0.42 2.67
CA GLY A 157 11.44 -0.73 2.85
C GLY A 157 12.36 0.38 2.34
N GLY A 158 12.02 1.01 1.20
CA GLY A 158 12.81 2.08 0.61
C GLY A 158 12.69 3.42 1.36
N SER A 159 11.59 3.67 2.07
CA SER A 159 11.33 4.92 2.78
C SER A 159 11.55 4.85 4.30
N PHE A 160 11.53 3.65 4.88
CA PHE A 160 11.57 3.42 6.34
C PHE A 160 12.71 4.15 7.05
N PHE A 161 13.93 3.91 6.61
CA PHE A 161 15.10 4.52 7.26
C PHE A 161 15.12 6.04 7.12
N PHE A 162 14.69 6.56 5.97
CA PHE A 162 14.59 8.01 5.76
C PHE A 162 13.62 8.63 6.75
N TYR A 163 12.40 8.09 6.88
CA TYR A 163 11.38 8.65 7.75
C TYR A 163 11.73 8.55 9.24
N ILE A 164 12.41 7.48 9.67
CA ILE A 164 12.88 7.37 11.06
C ILE A 164 13.98 8.39 11.35
N LEU A 165 14.93 8.57 10.43
CA LEU A 165 16.10 9.40 10.66
C LEU A 165 15.90 10.89 10.30
N ILE A 166 14.82 11.27 9.63
CA ILE A 166 14.62 12.62 9.05
C ILE A 166 14.78 13.76 10.07
N ASN A 167 14.44 13.53 11.33
CA ASN A 167 14.56 14.53 12.39
C ASN A 167 16.00 14.74 12.87
N SER A 168 16.92 13.81 12.56
CA SER A 168 18.36 13.87 12.90
C SER A 168 19.24 14.23 11.69
N LEU A 169 18.72 14.13 10.46
CA LEU A 169 19.46 14.44 9.23
C LEU A 169 19.63 15.97 9.02
N ASN A 170 20.75 16.37 8.42
CA ASN A 170 20.93 17.72 7.91
C ASN A 170 20.13 17.97 6.62
N GLN A 171 20.11 19.21 6.08
CA GLN A 171 19.26 19.53 4.93
C GLN A 171 19.74 18.84 3.64
N ASP A 172 21.04 18.76 3.40
CA ASP A 172 21.61 18.13 2.21
C ASP A 172 21.32 16.62 2.19
N GLU A 173 21.39 15.97 3.35
CA GLU A 173 21.02 14.57 3.51
C GLU A 173 19.53 14.35 3.28
N VAL A 174 18.66 15.22 3.80
CA VAL A 174 17.22 15.16 3.56
C VAL A 174 16.90 15.24 2.08
N ASP A 175 17.55 16.15 1.34
CA ASP A 175 17.30 16.31 -0.09
C ASP A 175 17.81 15.10 -0.89
N LYS A 176 18.95 14.52 -0.48
CA LYS A 176 19.52 13.34 -1.12
C LYS A 176 18.70 12.08 -0.88
N PHE A 177 18.40 11.76 0.38
CA PHE A 177 17.65 10.57 0.74
C PHE A 177 16.15 10.69 0.42
N GLY A 178 15.59 11.90 0.46
CA GLY A 178 14.21 12.15 0.02
C GLY A 178 13.95 11.76 -1.43
N ASN A 179 14.95 11.90 -2.31
CA ASN A 179 14.83 11.45 -3.70
C ASN A 179 14.69 9.92 -3.80
N MET A 180 15.31 9.14 -2.90
CA MET A 180 15.16 7.68 -2.88
C MET A 180 13.74 7.26 -2.50
N THR A 181 13.12 7.97 -1.54
CA THR A 181 11.72 7.69 -1.16
C THR A 181 10.76 7.96 -2.33
N TYR A 182 11.01 9.01 -3.11
CA TYR A 182 10.22 9.32 -4.31
C TYR A 182 10.33 8.21 -5.38
N VAL A 183 11.51 7.63 -5.56
CA VAL A 183 11.69 6.50 -6.48
C VAL A 183 10.90 5.28 -6.00
N ALA A 184 10.99 4.93 -4.72
CA ALA A 184 10.22 3.83 -4.13
C ALA A 184 8.70 4.02 -4.28
N GLU A 185 8.24 5.26 -4.12
CA GLU A 185 6.84 5.64 -4.29
C GLU A 185 6.35 5.50 -5.74
N ILE A 186 7.17 5.92 -6.72
CA ILE A 186 6.85 5.73 -8.15
C ILE A 186 6.78 4.24 -8.48
N ILE A 187 7.73 3.42 -8.00
CA ILE A 187 7.73 1.97 -8.21
C ILE A 187 6.45 1.35 -7.63
N LYS A 188 6.04 1.73 -6.42
CA LYS A 188 4.77 1.29 -5.81
C LYS A 188 3.59 1.60 -6.73
N ASN A 189 3.49 2.83 -7.23
CA ASN A 189 2.37 3.26 -8.07
C ASN A 189 2.33 2.50 -9.40
N LEU A 190 3.49 2.22 -10.01
CA LEU A 190 3.59 1.38 -11.20
C LEU A 190 3.15 -0.06 -10.92
N LEU A 191 3.56 -0.65 -9.79
CA LEU A 191 3.15 -2.00 -9.39
C LEU A 191 1.65 -2.08 -9.07
N PHE A 192 1.05 -1.03 -8.51
CA PHE A 192 -0.40 -0.96 -8.32
C PHE A 192 -1.15 -0.90 -9.65
N ALA A 193 -0.69 -0.11 -10.60
CA ALA A 193 -1.26 -0.08 -11.95
C ALA A 193 -1.10 -1.44 -12.66
N PHE A 194 0.07 -2.06 -12.52
CA PHE A 194 0.33 -3.40 -13.04
C PHE A 194 -0.56 -4.47 -12.38
N SER A 195 -0.84 -4.35 -11.09
CA SER A 195 -1.76 -5.26 -10.40
C SER A 195 -3.18 -5.23 -10.99
N ILE A 196 -3.68 -4.03 -11.37
CA ILE A 196 -4.98 -3.87 -12.05
C ILE A 196 -4.97 -4.56 -13.40
N TYR A 197 -3.87 -4.43 -14.16
CA TYR A 197 -3.70 -5.15 -15.44
C TYR A 197 -3.71 -6.68 -15.23
N MET A 198 -2.99 -7.18 -14.23
CA MET A 198 -2.93 -8.61 -13.89
C MET A 198 -4.29 -9.15 -13.46
N TYR A 199 -5.08 -8.36 -12.72
CA TYR A 199 -6.45 -8.72 -12.36
C TYR A 199 -7.33 -8.98 -13.59
N LYS A 200 -7.18 -8.18 -14.65
CA LYS A 200 -7.91 -8.38 -15.91
C LYS A 200 -7.43 -9.63 -16.66
N LYS A 201 -6.11 -9.84 -16.71
CA LYS A 201 -5.48 -10.93 -17.46
C LYS A 201 -5.77 -12.30 -16.83
N TYR A 202 -5.79 -12.35 -15.49
CA TYR A 202 -6.01 -13.56 -14.70
C TYR A 202 -7.18 -13.35 -13.73
N PRO A 203 -8.43 -13.33 -14.23
CA PRO A 203 -9.59 -13.10 -13.38
C PRO A 203 -9.69 -14.18 -12.31
N VAL A 204 -9.86 -13.78 -11.06
CA VAL A 204 -10.07 -14.69 -9.94
C VAL A 204 -11.44 -15.32 -10.09
N ASN A 205 -11.48 -16.61 -10.44
CA ASN A 205 -12.72 -17.38 -10.46
C ASN A 205 -13.14 -17.68 -9.02
N HIS A 206 -14.03 -16.88 -8.45
CA HIS A 206 -14.64 -17.13 -7.13
C HIS A 206 -15.46 -18.45 -7.06
N ASN A 207 -15.76 -19.07 -8.21
CA ASN A 207 -16.59 -20.27 -8.31
C ASN A 207 -15.81 -21.59 -8.47
N SER A 208 -14.49 -21.60 -8.39
CA SER A 208 -13.74 -22.87 -8.52
C SER A 208 -13.67 -23.63 -7.19
N ASN A 209 -14.84 -24.02 -6.64
CA ASN A 209 -14.93 -25.10 -5.65
C ASN A 209 -14.83 -26.50 -6.31
N HIS A 210 -14.67 -26.57 -7.63
CA HIS A 210 -14.38 -27.82 -8.31
C HIS A 210 -12.90 -27.86 -8.70
N PRO A 211 -12.14 -28.87 -8.20
CA PRO A 211 -10.84 -29.15 -8.77
C PRO A 211 -11.04 -29.41 -10.27
N LYS A 212 -10.38 -28.63 -11.13
CA LYS A 212 -10.33 -28.98 -12.56
C LYS A 212 -9.84 -30.41 -12.64
N LYS A 213 -10.70 -31.31 -13.14
CA LYS A 213 -10.28 -32.65 -13.54
C LYS A 213 -9.13 -32.46 -14.53
N ILE A 214 -7.95 -32.90 -14.13
CA ILE A 214 -6.82 -33.04 -15.05
C ILE A 214 -7.32 -34.02 -16.10
N PRO A 215 -7.28 -33.70 -17.42
CA PRO A 215 -7.53 -34.69 -18.43
C PRO A 215 -6.55 -35.84 -18.17
N ASN A 216 -7.06 -37.05 -17.98
CA ASN A 216 -6.23 -38.23 -17.95
C ASN A 216 -5.40 -38.23 -19.25
N LEU A 217 -4.12 -38.01 -19.13
CA LEU A 217 -3.16 -38.39 -20.13
C LEU A 217 -3.15 -39.91 -20.08
N ASP A 218 -4.02 -40.54 -20.88
CA ASP A 218 -3.88 -41.94 -21.22
C ASP A 218 -2.54 -42.08 -21.95
N MET A 219 -1.52 -42.45 -21.18
CA MET A 219 -0.27 -42.90 -21.74
C MET A 219 -0.51 -44.28 -22.31
N ILE A 220 -0.54 -44.38 -23.64
CA ILE A 220 -0.32 -45.58 -24.41
C ILE A 220 1.15 -45.94 -24.36
#